data_79b1a57d60443fc8a75f82fadc74d341
#
_entry.id   79b1a57d60443fc8a75f82fadc74d341
#
_cell.length_a   1.000
_cell.length_b   1.000
_cell.length_c   1.000
_cell.angle_alpha   90.00
_cell.angle_beta   90.00
_cell.angle_gamma   90.00
#
_symmetry.space_group_name_H-M   'P 1'
#
loop_
_entity.id
_entity.type
_entity.pdbx_description
1 polymer ?
#
loop_
_entity_poly.entity_id
_entity_poly.type
_entity_poly.pdbx_seq_one_letter_code
_entity_poly.pdbx_strand_id
1 'polypeptide(L)'
;MAKLRLGALEAGGTKMVCAIGDENGTIYEQVSIPTTTPKETIPKMIAYFRDKGIDALGIACFGPIELDRDSEKYGYITTTPKLAWRDCDIVGQMQEALHCPVGFDTDVNGSVLGEVTFGQAQGKKCVMYLTIGTGVGGGIYSNGELHHGMLHPETGHVLITKRTADTYAGRCPYHKNCLEGLAAGPAIEERWGRKAVDL
;
A
#
# COMPACT_ATOMS: atom_id res chain seq x y z
N MET A 1 23.60 11.13 -18.47
CA MET A 1 23.57 10.64 -17.07
C MET A 1 23.44 9.13 -17.11
N ALA A 2 24.04 8.39 -16.19
CA ALA A 2 23.79 6.96 -16.09
C ALA A 2 22.31 6.74 -15.79
N LYS A 3 21.69 5.72 -16.41
CA LYS A 3 20.30 5.35 -16.18
C LYS A 3 20.19 4.75 -14.76
N LEU A 4 19.25 5.23 -13.96
CA LEU A 4 19.03 4.71 -12.62
C LEU A 4 18.43 3.30 -12.69
N ARG A 5 18.86 2.44 -11.80
CA ARG A 5 18.28 1.11 -11.60
C ARG A 5 17.54 1.09 -10.27
N LEU A 6 16.24 1.10 -10.31
CA LEU A 6 15.38 1.26 -9.14
C LEU A 6 14.75 -0.07 -8.73
N GLY A 7 14.77 -0.34 -7.44
CA GLY A 7 13.96 -1.38 -6.83
C GLY A 7 12.59 -0.84 -6.41
N ALA A 8 11.55 -1.62 -6.60
CA ALA A 8 10.21 -1.34 -6.11
C ALA A 8 9.66 -2.53 -5.34
N LEU A 9 9.11 -2.29 -4.16
CA LEU A 9 8.44 -3.26 -3.33
C LEU A 9 7.01 -2.79 -3.03
N GLU A 10 6.02 -3.51 -3.56
CA GLU A 10 4.64 -3.43 -3.07
C GLU A 10 4.49 -4.49 -1.98
N ALA A 11 4.55 -4.05 -0.74
CA ALA A 11 4.37 -4.92 0.42
C ALA A 11 2.87 -5.07 0.71
N GLY A 12 2.26 -6.09 0.11
CA GLY A 12 0.84 -6.38 0.22
C GLY A 12 0.53 -7.39 1.32
N GLY A 13 -0.70 -7.35 1.81
CA GLY A 13 -1.14 -8.25 2.88
C GLY A 13 -1.21 -9.72 2.48
N THR A 14 -1.21 -10.08 1.21
CA THR A 14 -1.28 -11.47 0.72
C THR A 14 -0.02 -11.87 -0.02
N LYS A 15 0.57 -10.94 -0.73
CA LYS A 15 1.80 -11.12 -1.51
C LYS A 15 2.65 -9.86 -1.42
N MET A 16 3.96 -10.02 -1.50
CA MET A 16 4.94 -8.98 -1.75
C MET A 16 5.29 -9.01 -3.24
N VAL A 17 5.18 -7.89 -3.94
CA VAL A 17 5.61 -7.78 -5.33
C VAL A 17 6.90 -6.99 -5.35
N CYS A 18 7.98 -7.64 -5.76
CA CYS A 18 9.29 -7.02 -5.93
C CYS A 18 9.54 -6.82 -7.43
N ALA A 19 10.00 -5.64 -7.82
CA ALA A 19 10.30 -5.31 -9.20
C ALA A 19 11.59 -4.53 -9.33
N ILE A 20 12.20 -4.62 -10.50
CA ILE A 20 13.32 -3.80 -10.92
C ILE A 20 12.88 -2.98 -12.12
N GLY A 21 13.19 -1.70 -12.10
CA GLY A 21 12.83 -0.78 -13.18
C GLY A 21 13.75 0.41 -13.26
N ASP A 22 13.30 1.48 -13.91
CA ASP A 22 14.02 2.73 -14.08
C ASP A 22 13.16 3.96 -13.75
N GLU A 23 13.78 5.13 -13.80
CA GLU A 23 13.17 6.44 -13.55
C GLU A 23 12.06 6.82 -14.53
N ASN A 24 11.91 6.09 -15.63
CA ASN A 24 10.86 6.32 -16.63
C ASN A 24 9.64 5.40 -16.42
N GLY A 25 9.64 4.59 -15.34
CA GLY A 25 8.57 3.64 -15.05
C GLY A 25 8.63 2.34 -15.85
N THR A 26 9.74 2.08 -16.55
CA THR A 26 9.94 0.80 -17.25
C THR A 26 10.24 -0.30 -16.23
N ILE A 27 9.44 -1.34 -16.21
CA ILE A 27 9.66 -2.53 -15.36
C ILE A 27 10.43 -3.56 -16.20
N TYR A 28 11.59 -3.97 -15.74
CA TYR A 28 12.45 -4.96 -16.41
C TYR A 28 12.15 -6.39 -15.98
N GLU A 29 11.91 -6.56 -14.69
CA GLU A 29 11.60 -7.85 -14.09
C GLU A 29 10.79 -7.67 -12.81
N GLN A 30 9.99 -8.67 -12.47
CA GLN A 30 9.23 -8.69 -11.21
C GLN A 30 9.04 -10.12 -10.72
N VAL A 31 8.84 -10.23 -9.40
CA VAL A 31 8.50 -11.49 -8.74
C VAL A 31 7.41 -11.25 -7.69
N SER A 32 6.57 -12.24 -7.50
CA SER A 32 5.57 -12.25 -6.43
C SER A 32 5.96 -13.28 -5.37
N ILE A 33 6.09 -12.84 -4.12
CA ILE A 33 6.47 -13.64 -2.96
C ILE A 33 5.27 -13.70 -2.01
N PRO A 34 4.79 -14.86 -1.58
CA PRO A 34 3.70 -14.94 -0.59
C PRO A 34 4.06 -14.23 0.72
N THR A 35 3.11 -13.44 1.25
CA THR A 35 3.25 -12.79 2.56
C THR A 35 2.94 -13.81 3.66
N THR A 36 3.98 -14.36 4.27
CA THR A 36 3.89 -15.26 5.42
C THR A 36 4.36 -14.53 6.69
N THR A 37 5.44 -14.95 7.30
CA THR A 37 6.05 -14.25 8.44
C THR A 37 7.21 -13.37 7.98
N PRO A 38 7.57 -12.29 8.71
CA PRO A 38 8.77 -11.50 8.42
C PRO A 38 10.04 -12.37 8.28
N LYS A 39 10.21 -13.35 9.16
CA LYS A 39 11.38 -14.25 9.16
C LYS A 39 11.52 -15.06 7.87
N GLU A 40 10.43 -15.39 7.21
CA GLU A 40 10.42 -16.16 5.96
C GLU A 40 10.39 -15.27 4.73
N THR A 41 9.68 -14.14 4.80
CA THR A 41 9.38 -13.28 3.65
C THR A 41 10.50 -12.28 3.39
N ILE A 42 11.01 -11.58 4.43
CA ILE A 42 12.05 -10.55 4.27
C ILE A 42 13.34 -11.13 3.66
N PRO A 43 13.87 -12.29 4.08
CA PRO A 43 15.04 -12.86 3.43
C PRO A 43 14.86 -13.14 1.93
N LYS A 44 13.65 -13.50 1.49
CA LYS A 44 13.35 -13.74 0.08
C LYS A 44 13.34 -12.45 -0.73
N MET A 45 12.78 -11.36 -0.16
CA MET A 45 12.82 -10.03 -0.77
C MET A 45 14.26 -9.53 -0.89
N ILE A 46 15.05 -9.64 0.18
CA ILE A 46 16.46 -9.27 0.19
C ILE A 46 17.23 -10.07 -0.87
N ALA A 47 17.03 -11.38 -0.93
CA ALA A 47 17.69 -12.23 -1.92
C ALA A 47 17.35 -11.83 -3.36
N TYR A 48 16.12 -11.39 -3.62
CA TYR A 48 15.73 -10.90 -4.94
C TYR A 48 16.48 -9.61 -5.33
N PHE A 49 16.62 -8.64 -4.40
CA PHE A 49 17.23 -7.34 -4.72
C PHE A 49 18.78 -7.34 -4.65
N ARG A 50 19.38 -8.19 -3.81
CA ARG A 50 20.81 -8.13 -3.40
C ARG A 50 21.79 -8.01 -4.59
N ASP A 51 21.59 -8.80 -5.63
CA ASP A 51 22.52 -8.88 -6.74
C ASP A 51 22.03 -8.10 -7.98
N LYS A 52 21.05 -7.22 -7.79
CA LYS A 52 20.45 -6.47 -8.89
C LYS A 52 21.10 -5.11 -9.14
N GLY A 53 21.98 -4.64 -8.24
CA GLY A 53 22.68 -3.37 -8.40
C GLY A 53 21.71 -2.18 -8.44
N ILE A 54 20.73 -2.15 -7.53
CA ILE A 54 19.77 -1.06 -7.43
C ILE A 54 20.41 0.16 -6.76
N ASP A 55 20.11 1.35 -7.31
CA ASP A 55 20.58 2.62 -6.77
C ASP A 55 19.70 3.10 -5.60
N ALA A 56 18.43 2.71 -5.58
CA ALA A 56 17.48 3.00 -4.50
C ALA A 56 16.32 1.99 -4.51
N LEU A 57 15.63 1.87 -3.37
CA LEU A 57 14.44 1.04 -3.20
C LEU A 57 13.24 1.89 -2.77
N GLY A 58 12.12 1.81 -3.48
CA GLY A 58 10.83 2.32 -3.04
C GLY A 58 9.98 1.21 -2.41
N ILE A 59 9.42 1.45 -1.24
CA ILE A 59 8.53 0.51 -0.53
C ILE A 59 7.15 1.16 -0.35
N ALA A 60 6.13 0.59 -0.97
CA ALA A 60 4.72 0.88 -0.75
C ALA A 60 4.12 -0.25 0.09
N CYS A 61 3.72 0.04 1.33
CA CYS A 61 3.44 -0.98 2.35
C CYS A 61 2.01 -0.92 2.89
N PHE A 62 1.43 -2.10 3.12
CA PHE A 62 0.20 -2.19 3.90
C PHE A 62 0.41 -1.65 5.31
N GLY A 63 -0.64 -1.07 5.88
CA GLY A 63 -0.57 -0.38 7.17
C GLY A 63 -1.21 -1.14 8.35
N PRO A 64 -1.29 -0.44 9.51
CA PRO A 64 -0.67 0.87 9.76
C PRO A 64 0.86 0.83 9.80
N ILE A 65 1.48 1.91 9.32
CA ILE A 65 2.94 2.07 9.28
C ILE A 65 3.35 3.39 9.95
N GLU A 66 4.61 3.48 10.38
CA GLU A 66 5.16 4.71 10.94
C GLU A 66 5.92 5.49 9.87
N LEU A 67 5.41 6.67 9.55
CA LEU A 67 5.96 7.56 8.51
C LEU A 67 6.65 8.81 9.08
N ASP A 68 6.49 9.08 10.37
CA ASP A 68 7.16 10.20 11.01
C ASP A 68 8.67 9.93 11.06
N ARG A 69 9.44 10.74 10.35
CA ARG A 69 10.90 10.60 10.26
C ARG A 69 11.62 10.90 11.56
N ASP A 70 10.98 11.61 12.48
CA ASP A 70 11.50 11.92 13.80
C ASP A 70 11.16 10.81 14.83
N SER A 71 10.34 9.86 14.47
CA SER A 71 10.00 8.70 15.30
C SER A 71 11.13 7.66 15.29
N GLU A 72 11.44 7.10 16.45
CA GLU A 72 12.36 5.96 16.58
C GLU A 72 11.86 4.71 15.82
N LYS A 73 10.57 4.67 15.50
CA LYS A 73 9.93 3.59 14.76
C LYS A 73 9.69 3.93 13.27
N TYR A 74 10.30 4.98 12.73
CA TYR A 74 10.20 5.25 11.30
C TYR A 74 10.54 3.99 10.48
N GLY A 75 9.67 3.64 9.54
CA GLY A 75 9.88 2.46 8.71
C GLY A 75 9.31 1.15 9.24
N TYR A 76 8.62 1.20 10.38
CA TYR A 76 7.97 0.04 10.97
C TYR A 76 6.54 -0.16 10.44
N ILE A 77 6.16 -1.42 10.29
CA ILE A 77 4.75 -1.83 10.29
C ILE A 77 4.33 -1.90 11.77
N THR A 78 3.29 -1.13 12.16
CA THR A 78 2.91 -0.98 13.56
C THR A 78 1.77 -1.91 13.99
N THR A 79 0.60 -1.40 14.32
CA THR A 79 -0.55 -2.14 14.88
C THR A 79 -1.39 -2.86 13.81
N THR A 80 -0.75 -3.51 12.86
CA THR A 80 -1.45 -4.22 11.77
C THR A 80 -2.30 -5.40 12.29
N PRO A 81 -3.42 -5.72 11.62
CA PRO A 81 -4.17 -6.96 11.88
C PRO A 81 -3.38 -8.23 11.54
N LYS A 82 -2.29 -8.13 10.77
CA LYS A 82 -1.35 -9.23 10.51
C LYS A 82 -0.38 -9.38 11.67
N LEU A 83 -0.79 -10.13 12.69
CA LEU A 83 -0.09 -10.22 13.98
C LEU A 83 1.40 -10.51 13.88
N ALA A 84 1.83 -11.36 12.94
CA ALA A 84 3.24 -11.69 12.73
C ALA A 84 4.09 -10.50 12.25
N TRP A 85 3.45 -9.48 11.65
CA TRP A 85 4.09 -8.29 11.11
C TRP A 85 4.03 -7.08 12.03
N ARG A 86 3.42 -7.21 13.21
CA ARG A 86 3.39 -6.13 14.20
C ARG A 86 4.79 -5.76 14.67
N ASP A 87 5.04 -4.47 14.81
CA ASP A 87 6.31 -3.91 15.23
C ASP A 87 7.50 -4.42 14.40
N CYS A 88 7.30 -4.62 13.10
CA CYS A 88 8.30 -5.10 12.17
C CYS A 88 9.01 -3.92 11.50
N ASP A 89 10.30 -3.77 11.74
CA ASP A 89 11.18 -2.84 11.03
C ASP A 89 11.46 -3.37 9.61
N ILE A 90 10.62 -3.02 8.66
CA ILE A 90 10.80 -3.43 7.27
C ILE A 90 11.84 -2.56 6.56
N VAL A 91 11.86 -1.25 6.84
CA VAL A 91 12.79 -0.31 6.19
C VAL A 91 14.21 -0.56 6.64
N GLY A 92 14.46 -0.63 7.97
CA GLY A 92 15.80 -0.83 8.51
C GLY A 92 16.43 -2.14 8.02
N GLN A 93 15.66 -3.25 8.03
CA GLN A 93 16.16 -4.54 7.55
C GLN A 93 16.51 -4.50 6.05
N MET A 94 15.68 -3.87 5.20
CA MET A 94 15.97 -3.75 3.77
C MET A 94 17.16 -2.82 3.53
N GLN A 95 17.24 -1.69 4.22
CA GLN A 95 18.34 -0.72 4.07
C GLN A 95 19.68 -1.31 4.52
N GLU A 96 19.71 -2.01 5.65
CA GLU A 96 20.91 -2.69 6.15
C GLU A 96 21.40 -3.76 5.16
N ALA A 97 20.49 -4.54 4.58
CA ALA A 97 20.86 -5.63 3.70
C ALA A 97 21.25 -5.21 2.28
N LEU A 98 20.69 -4.11 1.78
CA LEU A 98 20.87 -3.67 0.39
C LEU A 98 21.82 -2.48 0.23
N HIS A 99 22.14 -1.78 1.34
CA HIS A 99 23.06 -0.63 1.37
C HIS A 99 22.67 0.48 0.39
N CYS A 100 21.37 0.70 0.15
CA CYS A 100 20.87 1.75 -0.72
C CYS A 100 19.82 2.61 -0.01
N PRO A 101 19.57 3.85 -0.47
CA PRO A 101 18.47 4.66 0.03
C PRO A 101 17.12 3.97 -0.12
N VAL A 102 16.25 4.12 0.88
CA VAL A 102 14.89 3.56 0.89
C VAL A 102 13.87 4.69 1.01
N GLY A 103 12.93 4.76 0.05
CA GLY A 103 11.71 5.54 0.16
C GLY A 103 10.59 4.66 0.71
N PHE A 104 9.73 5.21 1.59
CA PHE A 104 8.71 4.45 2.27
C PHE A 104 7.40 5.21 2.39
N ASP A 105 6.29 4.57 2.01
CA ASP A 105 4.93 5.12 2.13
C ASP A 105 3.91 3.97 2.16
N THR A 106 2.62 4.33 2.31
CA THR A 106 1.52 3.36 2.23
C THR A 106 1.35 2.82 0.80
N ASP A 107 0.77 1.64 0.67
CA ASP A 107 0.45 1.00 -0.61
C ASP A 107 -0.47 1.88 -1.47
N VAL A 108 -1.45 2.55 -0.87
CA VAL A 108 -2.36 3.46 -1.58
C VAL A 108 -1.69 4.77 -2.00
N ASN A 109 -0.75 5.30 -1.22
CA ASN A 109 0.05 6.45 -1.61
C ASN A 109 1.04 6.09 -2.72
N GLY A 110 1.67 4.92 -2.65
CA GLY A 110 2.47 4.38 -3.73
C GLY A 110 1.67 4.27 -5.04
N SER A 111 0.42 3.80 -4.94
CA SER A 111 -0.47 3.67 -6.10
C SER A 111 -0.84 5.02 -6.71
N VAL A 112 -1.28 6.01 -5.89
CA VAL A 112 -1.60 7.34 -6.43
C VAL A 112 -0.38 8.04 -6.99
N LEU A 113 0.80 7.86 -6.39
CA LEU A 113 2.06 8.39 -6.92
C LEU A 113 2.39 7.79 -8.28
N GLY A 114 2.21 6.48 -8.45
CA GLY A 114 2.35 5.81 -9.74
C GLY A 114 1.42 6.39 -10.81
N GLU A 115 0.14 6.62 -10.48
CA GLU A 115 -0.85 7.19 -11.39
C GLU A 115 -0.53 8.63 -11.81
N VAL A 116 -0.08 9.48 -10.89
CA VAL A 116 0.26 10.88 -11.23
C VAL A 116 1.61 10.98 -11.96
N THR A 117 2.49 10.01 -11.78
CA THR A 117 3.82 10.01 -12.41
C THR A 117 3.79 9.35 -13.80
N PHE A 118 3.17 8.19 -13.91
CA PHE A 118 3.23 7.35 -15.11
C PHE A 118 1.87 6.97 -15.69
N GLY A 119 0.78 7.13 -14.92
CA GLY A 119 -0.56 6.64 -15.26
C GLY A 119 -1.49 7.70 -15.85
N GLN A 120 -2.79 7.47 -15.66
CA GLN A 120 -3.87 8.30 -16.23
C GLN A 120 -4.05 9.65 -15.52
N ALA A 121 -3.43 9.81 -14.35
CA ALA A 121 -3.53 11.04 -13.57
C ALA A 121 -2.39 12.03 -13.82
N GLN A 122 -1.53 11.79 -14.82
CA GLN A 122 -0.46 12.74 -15.20
C GLN A 122 -1.00 14.14 -15.44
N GLY A 123 -0.31 15.14 -14.87
CA GLY A 123 -0.69 16.56 -14.99
C GLY A 123 -1.91 16.99 -14.17
N LYS A 124 -2.53 16.09 -13.42
CA LYS A 124 -3.62 16.43 -12.51
C LYS A 124 -3.08 16.99 -11.19
N LYS A 125 -3.74 18.05 -10.69
CA LYS A 125 -3.34 18.72 -9.45
C LYS A 125 -3.93 18.10 -8.18
N CYS A 126 -5.05 17.39 -8.31
CA CYS A 126 -5.74 16.74 -7.20
C CYS A 126 -6.25 15.39 -7.68
N VAL A 127 -5.82 14.33 -7.02
CA VAL A 127 -6.13 12.93 -7.36
C VAL A 127 -6.42 12.16 -6.09
N MET A 128 -7.46 11.35 -6.12
CA MET A 128 -7.71 10.32 -5.12
C MET A 128 -7.68 8.96 -5.81
N TYR A 129 -6.85 8.08 -5.30
CA TYR A 129 -6.82 6.67 -5.67
C TYR A 129 -7.58 5.86 -4.62
N LEU A 130 -8.55 5.06 -5.03
CA LEU A 130 -9.27 4.16 -4.15
C LEU A 130 -8.99 2.70 -4.55
N THR A 131 -8.56 1.90 -3.59
CA THR A 131 -8.54 0.44 -3.74
C THR A 131 -9.73 -0.15 -3.00
N ILE A 132 -10.52 -0.98 -3.70
CA ILE A 132 -11.71 -1.64 -3.17
C ILE A 132 -11.51 -3.15 -3.34
N GLY A 133 -11.15 -3.81 -2.24
CA GLY A 133 -10.83 -5.23 -2.19
C GLY A 133 -11.40 -5.89 -0.94
N THR A 134 -10.57 -6.55 -0.15
CA THR A 134 -10.93 -7.07 1.18
C THR A 134 -11.35 -5.95 2.13
N GLY A 135 -10.70 -4.80 2.03
CA GLY A 135 -11.06 -3.53 2.66
C GLY A 135 -11.20 -2.43 1.62
N VAL A 136 -11.22 -1.18 2.08
CA VAL A 136 -11.15 0.02 1.23
C VAL A 136 -10.02 0.91 1.74
N GLY A 137 -9.07 1.20 0.87
CA GLY A 137 -7.99 2.14 1.13
C GLY A 137 -8.05 3.33 0.16
N GLY A 138 -7.43 4.45 0.54
CA GLY A 138 -7.36 5.61 -0.33
C GLY A 138 -6.08 6.41 -0.15
N GLY A 139 -5.39 6.66 -1.29
CA GLY A 139 -4.26 7.58 -1.39
C GLY A 139 -4.71 8.91 -1.98
N ILE A 140 -4.20 10.00 -1.45
CA ILE A 140 -4.56 11.36 -1.88
C ILE A 140 -3.29 12.11 -2.28
N TYR A 141 -3.33 12.67 -3.48
CA TYR A 141 -2.29 13.57 -4.00
C TYR A 141 -2.91 14.93 -4.30
N SER A 142 -2.32 15.99 -3.79
CA SER A 142 -2.81 17.35 -4.02
C SER A 142 -1.67 18.34 -4.09
N ASN A 143 -1.69 19.19 -5.14
CA ASN A 143 -0.72 20.26 -5.36
C ASN A 143 0.76 19.83 -5.32
N GLY A 144 1.07 18.63 -5.77
CA GLY A 144 2.45 18.14 -5.84
C GLY A 144 2.87 17.25 -4.67
N GLU A 145 1.98 17.01 -3.69
CA GLU A 145 2.30 16.30 -2.46
C GLU A 145 1.30 15.16 -2.17
N LEU A 146 1.80 14.09 -1.55
CA LEU A 146 1.00 13.03 -0.96
C LEU A 146 0.47 13.48 0.41
N HIS A 147 -0.78 13.18 0.70
CA HIS A 147 -1.39 13.51 1.99
C HIS A 147 -1.24 12.36 2.98
N HIS A 148 -0.64 12.64 4.12
CA HIS A 148 -0.46 11.67 5.20
C HIS A 148 -1.34 11.98 6.42
N GLY A 149 -1.58 13.26 6.75
CA GLY A 149 -2.22 13.64 8.01
C GLY A 149 -1.30 13.33 9.20
N MET A 150 -1.87 12.87 10.29
CA MET A 150 -1.11 12.45 11.47
C MET A 150 -0.42 11.09 11.26
N LEU A 151 -1.08 10.16 10.57
CA LEU A 151 -0.53 8.87 10.14
C LEU A 151 -0.81 8.68 8.64
N HIS A 152 -2.05 8.32 8.31
CA HIS A 152 -2.58 8.22 6.94
C HIS A 152 -4.10 8.43 7.00
N PRO A 153 -4.74 8.89 5.92
CA PRO A 153 -6.12 9.41 5.97
C PRO A 153 -7.19 8.40 6.35
N GLU A 154 -6.95 7.09 6.27
CA GLU A 154 -7.94 6.02 6.52
C GLU A 154 -9.26 6.27 5.76
N THR A 155 -9.14 6.66 4.50
CA THR A 155 -10.24 7.10 3.63
C THR A 155 -11.36 6.06 3.48
N GLY A 156 -11.03 4.77 3.63
CA GLY A 156 -12.03 3.69 3.64
C GLY A 156 -13.04 3.79 4.78
N HIS A 157 -12.71 4.51 5.85
CA HIS A 157 -13.57 4.64 7.02
C HIS A 157 -14.40 5.93 7.06
N VAL A 158 -14.42 6.71 5.97
CA VAL A 158 -15.33 7.87 5.89
C VAL A 158 -16.78 7.42 5.96
N LEU A 159 -17.60 8.17 6.71
CA LEU A 159 -19.03 7.92 6.77
C LEU A 159 -19.71 8.45 5.51
N ILE A 160 -20.51 7.61 4.88
CA ILE A 160 -21.27 7.97 3.68
C ILE A 160 -22.77 7.90 3.96
N THR A 161 -23.54 8.77 3.31
CA THR A 161 -24.99 8.77 3.42
C THR A 161 -25.58 7.64 2.57
N LYS A 162 -26.28 6.71 3.20
CA LYS A 162 -27.05 5.68 2.50
C LYS A 162 -28.36 6.26 1.91
N ARG A 163 -28.84 5.64 0.83
CA ARG A 163 -30.20 5.88 0.36
C ARG A 163 -31.21 5.39 1.41
N THR A 164 -32.34 6.08 1.55
CA THR A 164 -33.37 5.73 2.56
C THR A 164 -33.87 4.28 2.42
N ALA A 165 -33.93 3.74 1.21
CA ALA A 165 -34.32 2.36 0.95
C ALA A 165 -33.20 1.33 1.23
N ASP A 166 -32.00 1.77 1.54
CA ASP A 166 -30.88 0.87 1.82
C ASP A 166 -30.87 0.45 3.29
N THR A 167 -31.34 -0.76 3.55
CA THR A 167 -31.43 -1.35 4.90
C THR A 167 -30.16 -2.07 5.36
N TYR A 168 -29.16 -2.22 4.48
CA TYR A 168 -27.92 -2.93 4.83
C TYR A 168 -27.16 -2.17 5.94
N ALA A 169 -26.88 -2.87 7.04
CA ALA A 169 -26.28 -2.25 8.22
C ALA A 169 -24.79 -1.88 8.03
N GLY A 170 -24.11 -2.55 7.10
CA GLY A 170 -22.68 -2.49 6.95
C GLY A 170 -21.93 -3.45 7.87
N ARG A 171 -20.72 -3.85 7.47
CA ARG A 171 -19.94 -4.87 8.20
C ARG A 171 -18.62 -4.39 8.81
N CYS A 172 -18.27 -3.11 8.67
CA CYS A 172 -17.07 -2.61 9.34
C CYS A 172 -17.16 -2.84 10.84
N PRO A 173 -16.16 -3.47 11.49
CA PRO A 173 -16.22 -3.77 12.91
C PRO A 173 -16.22 -2.51 13.80
N TYR A 174 -15.72 -1.38 13.28
CA TYR A 174 -15.61 -0.12 14.02
C TYR A 174 -16.80 0.82 13.78
N HIS A 175 -17.15 1.04 12.49
CA HIS A 175 -18.10 2.08 12.08
C HIS A 175 -19.35 1.52 11.40
N LYS A 176 -19.46 0.23 11.20
CA LYS A 176 -20.52 -0.47 10.45
C LYS A 176 -20.73 0.08 9.05
N ASN A 177 -21.34 1.27 8.91
CA ASN A 177 -21.77 1.90 7.65
C ASN A 177 -20.79 2.92 7.07
N CYS A 178 -19.51 2.86 7.35
CA CYS A 178 -18.50 3.60 6.61
C CYS A 178 -18.35 3.06 5.18
N LEU A 179 -17.58 3.73 4.33
CA LEU A 179 -17.36 3.33 2.92
C LEU A 179 -16.92 1.87 2.82
N GLU A 180 -15.92 1.47 3.60
CA GLU A 180 -15.45 0.07 3.65
C GLU A 180 -16.58 -0.89 4.06
N GLY A 181 -17.29 -0.54 5.12
CA GLY A 181 -18.39 -1.37 5.66
C GLY A 181 -19.52 -1.60 4.66
N LEU A 182 -19.68 -0.72 3.69
CA LEU A 182 -20.75 -0.78 2.70
C LEU A 182 -20.28 -1.28 1.33
N ALA A 183 -19.01 -1.07 0.96
CA ALA A 183 -18.52 -1.25 -0.42
C ALA A 183 -17.34 -2.23 -0.56
N ALA A 184 -16.69 -2.66 0.53
CA ALA A 184 -15.63 -3.67 0.43
C ALA A 184 -16.17 -5.00 -0.13
N GLY A 185 -15.30 -5.79 -0.75
CA GLY A 185 -15.67 -7.08 -1.36
C GLY A 185 -16.51 -7.98 -0.46
N PRO A 186 -16.13 -8.21 0.83
CA PRO A 186 -16.94 -8.97 1.76
C PRO A 186 -18.30 -8.35 2.09
N ALA A 187 -18.42 -7.00 2.05
CA ALA A 187 -19.71 -6.32 2.24
C ALA A 187 -20.64 -6.53 1.03
N ILE A 188 -20.07 -6.49 -0.17
CA ILE A 188 -20.79 -6.81 -1.41
C ILE A 188 -21.29 -8.25 -1.39
N GLU A 189 -20.42 -9.21 -1.05
CA GLU A 189 -20.78 -10.61 -0.97
C GLU A 189 -21.90 -10.89 0.04
N GLU A 190 -21.80 -10.30 1.24
CA GLU A 190 -22.85 -10.42 2.27
C GLU A 190 -24.18 -9.81 1.83
N ARG A 191 -24.12 -8.66 1.13
CA ARG A 191 -25.31 -7.90 0.73
C ARG A 191 -26.05 -8.55 -0.44
N TRP A 192 -25.34 -9.09 -1.43
CA TRP A 192 -25.94 -9.64 -2.66
C TRP A 192 -25.82 -11.14 -2.81
N GLY A 193 -25.18 -11.83 -1.84
CA GLY A 193 -24.96 -13.29 -1.91
C GLY A 193 -24.03 -13.72 -3.05
N ARG A 194 -23.26 -12.78 -3.62
CA ARG A 194 -22.33 -13.01 -4.74
C ARG A 194 -21.07 -12.18 -4.56
N LYS A 195 -19.95 -12.70 -5.02
CA LYS A 195 -18.72 -11.93 -5.09
C LYS A 195 -18.86 -10.79 -6.11
N ALA A 196 -18.13 -9.68 -5.89
CA ALA A 196 -18.15 -8.54 -6.81
C ALA A 196 -17.80 -8.90 -8.25
N VAL A 197 -16.90 -9.88 -8.44
CA VAL A 197 -16.51 -10.39 -9.77
C VAL A 197 -17.63 -11.12 -10.51
N ASP A 198 -18.68 -11.57 -9.80
CA ASP A 198 -19.81 -12.32 -10.33
C ASP A 198 -21.07 -11.44 -10.51
N LEU A 199 -20.98 -10.13 -10.22
CA LEU A 199 -22.01 -9.10 -10.37
C LEU A 199 -21.82 -8.31 -11.66
#